data_854e6e6d9f927a753b988c038a631902
#
_entry.id   854e6e6d9f927a753b988c038a631902
#
_cell.length_a   1.000
_cell.length_b   1.000
_cell.length_c   1.000
_cell.angle_alpha   90.00
_cell.angle_beta   90.00
_cell.angle_gamma   90.00
#
_symmetry.space_group_name_H-M   'P 1'
#
loop_
_entity.id
_entity.type
_entity.pdbx_description
1 polymer ?
#
loop_
_entity_poly.entity_id
_entity_poly.type
_entity_poly.pdbx_seq_one_letter_code
_entity_poly.pdbx_strand_id
1 'polypeptide(L)'
;LAGVVKMHIHEFQEMMRTLYFHRDSQRGVEKTFEWLVEEVAELGEALKTDDKKALEKEFADVIAWLASLANITDVNLEKAALGKYNGKCPKCRHSPCQCTF
;
A
#
# COMPACT_ATOMS: atom_id res chain seq x y z
N LEU A 1 13.06 -22.01 -14.74
CA LEU A 1 13.55 -21.46 -13.57
C LEU A 1 12.74 -20.28 -13.12
N ALA A 2 12.13 -20.52 -12.11
CA ALA A 2 11.44 -19.43 -11.48
C ALA A 2 12.51 -18.54 -10.90
N GLY A 3 12.89 -17.54 -11.61
CA GLY A 3 13.80 -16.57 -11.08
C GLY A 3 13.18 -15.86 -9.90
N VAL A 4 14.01 -15.16 -9.16
CA VAL A 4 13.56 -14.26 -8.13
C VAL A 4 12.87 -13.09 -8.84
N VAL A 5 11.60 -12.90 -8.56
CA VAL A 5 10.87 -11.74 -9.07
C VAL A 5 11.15 -10.58 -8.10
N LYS A 6 11.85 -9.58 -8.61
CA LYS A 6 12.04 -8.33 -7.86
C LYS A 6 11.00 -7.35 -8.31
N MET A 7 10.26 -6.81 -7.36
CA MET A 7 9.21 -5.85 -7.68
C MET A 7 9.37 -4.62 -6.81
N HIS A 8 9.54 -3.48 -7.46
CA HIS A 8 9.55 -2.19 -6.79
C HIS A 8 8.12 -1.72 -6.52
N ILE A 9 7.96 -0.79 -5.61
CA ILE A 9 6.64 -0.24 -5.27
C ILE A 9 5.93 0.27 -6.53
N HIS A 10 6.64 1.01 -7.39
CA HIS A 10 6.01 1.57 -8.59
C HIS A 10 5.56 0.49 -9.57
N GLU A 11 6.24 -0.65 -9.60
CA GLU A 11 5.86 -1.75 -10.47
C GLU A 11 4.56 -2.39 -10.02
N PHE A 12 4.39 -2.54 -8.71
CA PHE A 12 3.13 -3.02 -8.16
C PHE A 12 2.00 -2.03 -8.46
N GLN A 13 2.27 -0.74 -8.29
CA GLN A 13 1.30 0.32 -8.60
C GLN A 13 0.90 0.28 -10.08
N GLU A 14 1.86 0.07 -10.98
CA GLU A 14 1.58 -0.06 -12.41
C GLU A 14 0.79 -1.32 -12.72
N MET A 15 1.03 -2.42 -12.01
CA MET A 15 0.23 -3.63 -12.16
C MET A 15 -1.23 -3.33 -11.80
N MET A 16 -1.46 -2.63 -10.71
CA MET A 16 -2.82 -2.25 -10.31
C MET A 16 -3.45 -1.30 -11.33
N ARG A 17 -2.66 -0.41 -11.92
CA ARG A 17 -3.14 0.46 -13.00
C ARG A 17 -3.58 -0.35 -14.21
N THR A 18 -2.76 -1.29 -14.63
CA THR A 18 -3.07 -2.16 -15.78
C THR A 18 -4.36 -2.94 -15.56
N LEU A 19 -4.52 -3.48 -14.36
CA LEU A 19 -5.67 -4.33 -14.05
C LEU A 19 -6.95 -3.53 -13.82
N TYR A 20 -6.87 -2.40 -13.13
CA TYR A 20 -8.04 -1.80 -12.51
C TYR A 20 -8.27 -0.32 -12.79
N PHE A 21 -7.39 0.38 -13.50
CA PHE A 21 -7.53 1.83 -13.63
C PHE A 21 -8.90 2.26 -14.17
N HIS A 22 -9.42 1.51 -15.13
CA HIS A 22 -10.72 1.82 -15.72
C HIS A 22 -11.85 1.72 -14.68
N ARG A 23 -11.78 0.71 -13.80
CA ARG A 23 -12.75 0.54 -12.73
C ARG A 23 -12.56 1.56 -11.62
N ASP A 24 -11.31 1.79 -11.23
CA ASP A 24 -10.97 2.73 -10.18
C ASP A 24 -11.41 4.15 -10.57
N SER A 25 -11.17 4.53 -11.84
CA SER A 25 -11.56 5.84 -12.34
C SER A 25 -13.08 6.04 -12.32
N GLN A 26 -13.82 5.00 -12.68
CA GLN A 26 -15.29 5.07 -12.65
C GLN A 26 -15.82 5.14 -11.22
N ARG A 27 -15.19 4.40 -10.31
CA ARG A 27 -15.60 4.39 -8.91
C ARG A 27 -15.34 5.73 -8.24
N GLY A 28 -14.21 6.37 -8.56
CA GLY A 28 -13.85 7.68 -8.02
C GLY A 28 -13.09 7.60 -6.71
N VAL A 29 -12.55 8.74 -6.31
CA VAL A 29 -11.64 8.86 -5.16
C VAL A 29 -12.34 8.52 -3.84
N GLU A 30 -13.51 9.11 -3.60
CA GLU A 30 -14.21 8.90 -2.33
C GLU A 30 -14.55 7.43 -2.09
N LYS A 31 -15.14 6.79 -3.11
CA LYS A 31 -15.56 5.40 -2.98
C LYS A 31 -14.36 4.46 -2.87
N THR A 32 -13.30 4.75 -3.60
CA THR A 32 -12.08 3.96 -3.52
C THR A 32 -11.46 4.08 -2.13
N PHE A 33 -11.47 5.27 -1.54
CA PHE A 33 -10.99 5.45 -0.18
C PHE A 33 -11.87 4.70 0.83
N GLU A 34 -13.19 4.70 0.66
CA GLU A 34 -14.09 3.93 1.52
C GLU A 34 -13.74 2.44 1.49
N TRP A 35 -13.47 1.90 0.30
CA TRP A 35 -13.08 0.50 0.17
C TRP A 35 -11.74 0.22 0.83
N LEU A 36 -10.79 1.15 0.72
CA LEU A 36 -9.51 1.01 1.42
C LEU A 36 -9.73 0.91 2.94
N VAL A 37 -10.58 1.77 3.48
CA VAL A 37 -10.90 1.75 4.92
C VAL A 37 -11.52 0.41 5.32
N GLU A 38 -12.41 -0.13 4.48
CA GLU A 38 -13.01 -1.46 4.73
C GLU A 38 -11.95 -2.55 4.75
N GLU A 39 -10.97 -2.51 3.84
CA GLU A 39 -9.90 -3.50 3.82
C GLU A 39 -9.01 -3.38 5.05
N VAL A 40 -8.75 -2.16 5.51
CA VAL A 40 -8.01 -1.97 6.75
C VAL A 40 -8.77 -2.58 7.94
N ALA A 41 -10.09 -2.45 7.97
CA ALA A 41 -10.92 -3.07 9.01
C ALA A 41 -10.83 -4.60 8.95
N GLU A 42 -10.83 -5.18 7.75
CA GLU A 42 -10.68 -6.62 7.58
C GLU A 42 -9.30 -7.09 8.02
N LEU A 43 -8.26 -6.29 7.75
CA LEU A 43 -6.93 -6.57 8.28
C LEU A 43 -6.97 -6.61 9.81
N GLY A 44 -7.67 -5.66 10.42
CA GLY A 44 -7.84 -5.62 11.88
C GLY A 44 -8.48 -6.90 12.42
N GLU A 45 -9.49 -7.42 11.72
CA GLU A 45 -10.12 -8.68 12.11
C GLU A 45 -9.17 -9.86 11.96
N ALA A 46 -8.40 -9.90 10.87
CA ALA A 46 -7.46 -10.98 10.63
C ALA A 46 -6.35 -11.02 11.70
N LEU A 47 -5.98 -9.87 12.25
CA LEU A 47 -4.98 -9.79 13.32
C LEU A 47 -5.42 -10.49 14.61
N LYS A 48 -6.72 -10.71 14.76
CA LYS A 48 -7.26 -11.40 15.96
C LYS A 48 -7.21 -12.92 15.81
N THR A 49 -6.78 -13.41 14.67
CA THR A 49 -6.73 -14.86 14.39
C THR A 49 -5.29 -15.33 14.35
N ASP A 50 -5.09 -16.67 14.42
CA ASP A 50 -3.77 -17.27 14.22
C ASP A 50 -3.59 -17.73 12.78
N ASP A 51 -4.40 -17.25 11.85
CA ASP A 51 -4.35 -17.67 10.46
C ASP A 51 -3.42 -16.75 9.66
N LYS A 52 -2.19 -17.20 9.48
CA LYS A 52 -1.16 -16.43 8.76
C LYS A 52 -1.56 -16.16 7.30
N LYS A 53 -2.19 -17.12 6.65
CA LYS A 53 -2.59 -16.95 5.26
C LYS A 53 -3.70 -15.93 5.10
N ALA A 54 -4.65 -15.94 6.02
CA ALA A 54 -5.71 -14.91 6.04
C ALA A 54 -5.10 -13.53 6.24
N LEU A 55 -4.11 -13.43 7.13
CA LEU A 55 -3.43 -12.17 7.41
C LEU A 55 -2.68 -11.67 6.16
N GLU A 56 -1.96 -12.56 5.48
CA GLU A 56 -1.24 -12.20 4.26
C GLU A 56 -2.20 -11.68 3.18
N LYS A 57 -3.35 -12.33 3.06
CA LYS A 57 -4.37 -11.91 2.10
C LYS A 57 -4.84 -10.48 2.39
N GLU A 58 -5.09 -10.16 3.65
CA GLU A 58 -5.58 -8.82 3.99
C GLU A 58 -4.50 -7.77 3.80
N PHE A 59 -3.23 -8.07 4.08
CA PHE A 59 -2.15 -7.15 3.74
C PHE A 59 -2.09 -6.89 2.23
N ALA A 60 -2.25 -7.95 1.43
CA ALA A 60 -2.24 -7.81 -0.03
C ALA A 60 -3.40 -6.93 -0.51
N ASP A 61 -4.58 -7.12 0.07
CA ASP A 61 -5.75 -6.33 -0.30
C ASP A 61 -5.57 -4.85 0.07
N VAL A 62 -5.02 -4.57 1.24
CA VAL A 62 -4.79 -3.19 1.68
C VAL A 62 -3.81 -2.48 0.74
N ILE A 63 -2.69 -3.13 0.41
CA ILE A 63 -1.71 -2.48 -0.48
C ILE A 63 -2.27 -2.29 -1.88
N ALA A 64 -3.10 -3.22 -2.34
CA ALA A 64 -3.72 -3.11 -3.66
C ALA A 64 -4.69 -1.92 -3.73
N TRP A 65 -5.54 -1.76 -2.74
CA TRP A 65 -6.47 -0.62 -2.70
C TRP A 65 -5.73 0.70 -2.53
N LEU A 66 -4.64 0.70 -1.75
CA LEU A 66 -3.80 1.90 -1.61
C LEU A 66 -3.18 2.29 -2.95
N ALA A 67 -2.67 1.31 -3.70
CA ALA A 67 -2.10 1.56 -5.02
C ALA A 67 -3.16 2.08 -6.00
N SER A 68 -4.37 1.52 -5.96
CA SER A 68 -5.48 1.98 -6.78
C SER A 68 -5.84 3.44 -6.48
N LEU A 69 -5.89 3.79 -5.21
CA LEU A 69 -6.18 5.16 -4.80
C LEU A 69 -5.08 6.12 -5.29
N ALA A 70 -3.82 5.70 -5.17
CA ALA A 70 -2.70 6.50 -5.65
C ALA A 70 -2.79 6.72 -7.16
N ASN A 71 -3.21 5.70 -7.91
CA ASN A 71 -3.34 5.80 -9.35
C ASN A 71 -4.35 6.85 -9.78
N ILE A 72 -5.49 6.92 -9.12
CA ILE A 72 -6.53 7.88 -9.50
C ILE A 72 -6.36 9.27 -8.90
N THR A 73 -5.40 9.41 -7.99
CA THR A 73 -5.02 10.73 -7.44
C THR A 73 -3.69 11.22 -8.03
N ASP A 74 -3.15 10.48 -8.99
CA ASP A 74 -1.91 10.82 -9.68
C ASP A 74 -0.71 10.97 -8.72
N VAL A 75 -0.63 10.08 -7.75
CA VAL A 75 0.49 10.02 -6.80
C VAL A 75 1.35 8.81 -7.12
N ASN A 76 2.66 9.02 -7.25
CA ASN A 76 3.62 7.94 -7.39
C ASN A 76 4.04 7.52 -5.98
N LEU A 77 3.60 6.32 -5.55
CA LEU A 77 3.83 5.84 -4.20
C LEU A 77 5.32 5.69 -3.87
N GLU A 78 6.09 5.19 -4.83
CA GLU A 78 7.52 4.99 -4.61
C GLU A 78 8.23 6.32 -4.37
N LYS A 79 7.94 7.32 -5.19
CA LYS A 79 8.51 8.65 -5.01
C LYS A 79 8.05 9.29 -3.71
N ALA A 80 6.78 9.13 -3.36
CA ALA A 80 6.24 9.68 -2.13
C ALA A 80 6.93 9.04 -0.92
N ALA A 81 7.08 7.72 -0.93
CA ALA A 81 7.71 7.00 0.17
C ALA A 81 9.18 7.39 0.32
N LEU A 82 9.94 7.35 -0.78
CA LEU A 82 11.36 7.65 -0.74
C LEU A 82 11.65 9.13 -0.50
N GLY A 83 10.74 10.01 -0.90
CA GLY A 83 10.88 11.43 -0.64
C GLY A 83 10.77 11.78 0.82
N LYS A 84 10.00 10.98 1.57
CA LYS A 84 9.82 11.20 3.00
C LYS A 84 10.76 10.34 3.85
N TYR A 85 10.96 9.08 3.46
CA TYR A 85 11.74 8.11 4.22
C TYR A 85 12.94 7.67 3.38
N ASN A 86 14.11 8.21 3.67
CA ASN A 86 15.31 7.93 2.89
C ASN A 86 16.43 7.35 3.75
N GLY A 87 16.09 6.40 4.61
CA GLY A 87 17.06 5.67 5.41
C GLY A 87 17.18 6.15 6.84
N LYS A 88 16.43 7.17 7.22
CA LYS A 88 16.44 7.69 8.59
C LYS A 88 15.08 8.30 8.92
N CYS A 89 14.83 8.46 10.21
CA CYS A 89 13.58 9.07 10.68
C CYS A 89 13.46 10.51 10.18
N PRO A 90 12.34 10.89 9.52
CA PRO A 90 12.20 12.25 9.02
C PRO A 90 12.07 13.30 10.12
N LYS A 91 11.74 12.92 11.34
CA LYS A 91 11.62 13.85 12.47
C LYS A 91 12.96 14.12 13.15
N CYS A 92 13.61 13.06 13.65
CA CYS A 92 14.85 13.20 14.41
C CYS A 92 16.10 12.97 13.58
N ARG A 93 15.96 12.49 12.36
CA ARG A 93 17.03 12.24 11.40
C ARG A 93 18.04 11.18 11.84
N HIS A 94 17.63 10.28 12.74
CA HIS A 94 18.46 9.17 13.20
C HIS A 94 17.95 7.83 12.66
N SER A 95 18.86 6.89 12.57
CA SER A 95 18.58 5.50 12.25
C SER A 95 19.35 4.62 13.23
N PRO A 96 18.68 3.91 14.15
CA PRO A 96 17.22 3.90 14.34
C PRO A 96 16.70 5.21 14.93
N CYS A 97 15.39 5.36 14.85
CA CYS A 97 14.72 6.56 15.34
C CYS A 97 14.98 6.79 16.83
N GLN A 98 15.26 8.04 17.19
CA GLN A 98 15.50 8.46 18.59
C GLN A 98 14.45 9.45 19.08
N CYS A 99 13.29 9.49 18.42
CA CYS A 99 12.20 10.35 18.85
C CYS A 99 11.72 9.95 20.23
N THR A 100 11.28 10.93 21.01
CA THR A 100 10.60 10.71 22.27
C THR A 100 9.12 10.50 21.98
N PHE A 101 8.52 9.46 22.55
CA PHE A 101 7.10 9.17 22.37
C PHE A 101 6.30 9.58 23.57
#